data_dade99db0ef638ba7c262fa86126f538
#
_entry.id   dade99db0ef638ba7c262fa86126f538
#
_cell.length_a   1.000
_cell.length_b   1.000
_cell.length_c   1.000
_cell.angle_alpha   90.00
_cell.angle_beta   90.00
_cell.angle_gamma   90.00
#
_symmetry.space_group_name_H-M   'P 1'
#
loop_
_entity.id
_entity.type
_entity.pdbx_description
1 polymer ?
#
loop_
_entity_poly.entity_id
_entity_poly.type
_entity_poly.pdbx_seq_one_letter_code
_entity_poly.pdbx_strand_id
1 'polypeptide(L)'
;MRLLVVEDDKDLARQLRGALGDAGYAVDLAHDGEEGHFLGDTEPYDAVILDLGLPELDGITVLQRWREAGRVMPVLILTARDRWSDKV
;
A
#
# COMPACT_ATOMS: atom_id res chain seq x y z
N MET A 1 6.17 14.08 6.11
CA MET A 1 4.99 13.27 5.77
C MET A 1 5.39 11.79 5.70
N ARG A 2 4.60 10.95 6.29
CA ARG A 2 4.92 9.53 6.42
C ARG A 2 3.98 8.70 5.55
N LEU A 3 4.54 7.83 4.72
CA LEU A 3 3.80 7.02 3.77
C LEU A 3 4.03 5.54 4.03
N LEU A 4 3.00 4.73 3.77
CA LEU A 4 3.12 3.28 3.75
C LEU A 4 2.93 2.80 2.31
N VAL A 5 3.83 1.93 1.85
CA VAL A 5 3.69 1.28 0.54
C VAL A 5 3.49 -0.21 0.79
N VAL A 6 2.34 -0.73 0.36
CA VAL A 6 2.01 -2.16 0.51
C VAL A 6 2.10 -2.79 -0.87
N GLU A 7 3.19 -3.51 -1.11
CA GLU A 7 3.51 -4.08 -2.42
C GLU A 7 4.35 -5.34 -2.26
N ASP A 8 3.91 -6.46 -2.83
CA ASP A 8 4.61 -7.73 -2.70
C ASP A 8 5.82 -7.86 -3.63
N ASP A 9 5.85 -7.11 -4.72
CA ASP A 9 7.03 -7.05 -5.58
C ASP A 9 8.09 -6.19 -4.90
N LYS A 10 9.12 -6.85 -4.36
CA LYS A 10 10.13 -6.17 -3.56
C LYS A 10 10.95 -5.15 -4.35
N ASP A 11 11.18 -5.42 -5.62
CA ASP A 11 11.91 -4.48 -6.48
C ASP A 11 11.10 -3.21 -6.72
N LEU A 12 9.82 -3.38 -7.04
CA LEU A 12 8.94 -2.24 -7.23
C LEU A 12 8.77 -1.45 -5.93
N ALA A 13 8.60 -2.15 -4.81
CA ALA A 13 8.49 -1.50 -3.51
C ALA A 13 9.72 -0.64 -3.21
N ARG A 14 10.91 -1.17 -3.48
CA ARG A 14 12.16 -0.41 -3.25
C ARG A 14 12.27 0.79 -4.18
N GLN A 15 11.85 0.63 -5.44
CA GLN A 15 11.84 1.76 -6.39
C GLN A 15 10.91 2.87 -5.92
N LEU A 16 9.73 2.50 -5.45
CA LEU A 16 8.77 3.48 -4.92
C LEU A 16 9.33 4.17 -3.68
N ARG A 17 9.93 3.41 -2.77
CA ARG A 17 10.52 4.00 -1.57
C ARG A 17 11.63 4.97 -1.93
N GLY A 18 12.48 4.62 -2.90
CA GLY A 18 13.56 5.50 -3.34
C GLY A 18 13.03 6.79 -3.92
N ALA A 19 12.06 6.70 -4.82
CA ALA A 19 11.50 7.88 -5.49
C ALA A 19 10.77 8.79 -4.48
N LEU A 20 9.98 8.19 -3.60
CA LEU A 20 9.23 8.97 -2.61
C LEU A 20 10.16 9.54 -1.55
N GLY A 21 11.18 8.78 -1.15
CA GLY A 21 12.18 9.27 -0.21
C GLY A 21 12.95 10.45 -0.76
N ASP A 22 13.30 10.42 -2.06
CA ASP A 22 13.97 11.52 -2.71
C ASP A 22 13.09 12.79 -2.73
N ALA A 23 11.78 12.61 -2.74
CA ALA A 23 10.83 13.72 -2.68
C ALA A 23 10.62 14.23 -1.25
N GLY A 24 11.27 13.63 -0.26
CA GLY A 24 11.21 14.11 1.12
C GLY A 24 10.25 13.36 2.03
N TYR A 25 9.68 12.23 1.59
CA TYR A 25 8.77 11.46 2.42
C TYR A 25 9.49 10.39 3.22
N ALA A 26 9.00 10.12 4.42
CA ALA A 26 9.43 8.96 5.18
C ALA A 26 8.54 7.79 4.75
N VAL A 27 9.14 6.71 4.26
CA VAL A 27 8.38 5.61 3.63
C VAL A 27 8.67 4.30 4.35
N ASP A 28 7.59 3.63 4.77
CA ASP A 28 7.66 2.27 5.29
C ASP A 28 7.12 1.33 4.22
N LEU A 29 7.65 0.11 4.18
CA LEU A 29 7.23 -0.91 3.22
C LEU A 29 6.55 -2.07 3.94
N ALA A 30 5.49 -2.60 3.32
CA ALA A 30 4.90 -3.87 3.68
C ALA A 30 4.83 -4.72 2.42
N HIS A 31 5.05 -6.01 2.54
CA HIS A 31 5.16 -6.89 1.37
C HIS A 31 4.00 -7.86 1.23
N ASP A 32 3.04 -7.81 2.12
CA ASP A 32 1.80 -8.59 2.01
C ASP A 32 0.66 -7.85 2.71
N GLY A 33 -0.55 -8.39 2.52
CA GLY A 33 -1.75 -7.73 3.04
C GLY A 33 -1.83 -7.75 4.56
N GLU A 34 -1.34 -8.79 5.21
CA GLU A 34 -1.40 -8.84 6.68
C GLU A 34 -0.48 -7.84 7.32
N GLU A 35 0.76 -7.74 6.83
CA GLU A 35 1.69 -6.73 7.31
C GLU A 35 1.18 -5.33 7.03
N GLY A 36 0.65 -5.11 5.83
CA GLY A 36 0.06 -3.82 5.46
C GLY A 36 -1.10 -3.44 6.35
N HIS A 37 -1.99 -4.39 6.62
CA HIS A 37 -3.12 -4.16 7.50
C HIS A 37 -2.65 -3.77 8.90
N PHE A 38 -1.71 -4.51 9.45
CA PHE A 38 -1.18 -4.25 10.79
C PHE A 38 -0.56 -2.86 10.88
N LEU A 39 0.32 -2.53 9.94
CA LEU A 39 1.00 -1.23 9.97
C LEU A 39 0.03 -0.08 9.79
N GLY A 40 -0.89 -0.18 8.83
CA GLY A 40 -1.86 0.88 8.60
C GLY A 40 -2.81 1.08 9.76
N ASP A 41 -3.03 0.04 10.55
CA ASP A 41 -3.91 0.11 11.71
C ASP A 41 -3.21 0.64 12.96
N THR A 42 -1.89 0.47 13.06
CA THR A 42 -1.15 0.79 14.28
C THR A 42 -0.27 2.02 14.18
N GLU A 43 0.09 2.46 12.96
CA GLU A 43 1.01 3.57 12.76
C GLU A 43 0.32 4.75 12.08
N PRO A 44 0.71 5.98 12.41
CA PRO A 44 0.06 7.16 11.85
C PRO A 44 0.62 7.53 10.49
N TYR A 45 0.02 7.03 9.43
CA TYR A 45 0.43 7.38 8.07
C TYR A 45 -0.42 8.53 7.53
N ASP A 46 0.24 9.39 6.75
CA ASP A 46 -0.46 10.48 6.07
C ASP A 46 -1.15 9.99 4.80
N ALA A 47 -0.61 8.93 4.20
CA ALA A 47 -1.21 8.30 3.03
C ALA A 47 -0.63 6.90 2.88
N VAL A 48 -1.34 6.07 2.11
CA VAL A 48 -0.92 4.69 1.83
C VAL A 48 -1.02 4.44 0.33
N ILE A 49 -0.01 3.77 -0.22
CA ILE A 49 -0.06 3.24 -1.58
C ILE A 49 -0.27 1.74 -1.45
N LEU A 50 -1.36 1.24 -2.01
CA LEU A 50 -1.83 -0.11 -1.78
C LEU A 50 -2.01 -0.86 -3.10
N ASP A 51 -1.30 -1.98 -3.25
CA ASP A 51 -1.51 -2.89 -4.36
C ASP A 51 -2.70 -3.79 -4.06
N LEU A 52 -3.55 -4.04 -5.05
CA LEU A 52 -4.72 -4.89 -4.88
C LEU A 52 -4.40 -6.38 -4.96
N GLY A 53 -3.37 -6.76 -5.70
CA GLY A 53 -3.04 -8.16 -5.92
C GLY A 53 -2.08 -8.75 -4.89
N LEU A 54 -2.32 -8.51 -3.60
CA LEU A 54 -1.41 -8.94 -2.55
C LEU A 54 -1.62 -10.41 -2.17
N PRO A 55 -0.55 -11.10 -1.76
CA PRO A 55 -0.71 -12.42 -1.14
C PRO A 55 -1.26 -12.28 0.27
N GLU A 56 -1.71 -13.37 0.84
CA GLU A 56 -2.25 -13.51 2.19
C GLU A 56 -3.61 -12.83 2.33
N LEU A 57 -3.65 -11.52 2.22
CA LEU A 57 -4.86 -10.74 2.40
C LEU A 57 -4.90 -9.70 1.28
N ASP A 58 -5.91 -9.76 0.42
CA ASP A 58 -5.96 -8.87 -0.74
C ASP A 58 -6.19 -7.40 -0.34
N GLY A 59 -5.82 -6.50 -1.26
CA GLY A 59 -5.84 -5.07 -0.97
C GLY A 59 -7.22 -4.52 -0.66
N ILE A 60 -8.26 -5.01 -1.31
CA ILE A 60 -9.63 -4.55 -1.04
C ILE A 60 -10.03 -4.89 0.39
N THR A 61 -9.71 -6.10 0.84
CA THR A 61 -10.02 -6.51 2.21
C THR A 61 -9.24 -5.66 3.22
N VAL A 62 -7.96 -5.38 2.94
CA VAL A 62 -7.14 -4.51 3.79
C VAL A 62 -7.79 -3.13 3.92
N LEU A 63 -8.19 -2.55 2.80
CA LEU A 63 -8.83 -1.23 2.79
C LEU A 63 -10.12 -1.24 3.60
N GLN A 64 -10.95 -2.28 3.41
CA GLN A 64 -12.20 -2.41 4.14
C GLN A 64 -11.95 -2.47 5.63
N ARG A 65 -10.97 -3.25 6.07
CA ARG A 65 -10.64 -3.39 7.49
C ARG A 65 -10.18 -2.07 8.09
N TRP A 66 -9.37 -1.31 7.36
CA TRP A 66 -8.96 0.02 7.85
C TRP A 66 -10.16 0.93 8.04
N ARG A 67 -11.08 0.96 7.08
CA ARG A 67 -12.26 1.82 7.16
C ARG A 67 -13.19 1.41 8.30
N GLU A 68 -13.36 0.10 8.49
CA GLU A 68 -14.16 -0.41 9.61
C GLU A 68 -13.55 -0.05 10.95
N ALA A 69 -12.22 0.01 11.03
CA ALA A 69 -11.52 0.39 12.25
C ALA A 69 -11.46 1.91 12.46
N GLY A 70 -12.05 2.69 11.57
CA GLY A 70 -12.08 4.14 11.69
C GLY A 70 -10.83 4.83 11.14
N ARG A 71 -9.97 4.12 10.41
CA ARG A 71 -8.79 4.72 9.80
C ARG A 71 -9.22 5.42 8.51
N VAL A 72 -8.87 6.69 8.39
CA VAL A 72 -9.37 7.53 7.29
C VAL A 72 -8.27 8.09 6.40
N MET A 73 -7.04 7.61 6.55
CA MET A 73 -5.92 8.09 5.72
C MET A 73 -6.22 7.85 4.24
N PRO A 74 -5.81 8.76 3.36
CA PRO A 74 -5.96 8.57 1.92
C PRO A 74 -5.22 7.34 1.45
N VAL A 75 -5.83 6.57 0.55
CA VAL A 75 -5.24 5.37 0.00
C VAL A 75 -5.22 5.48 -1.52
N LEU A 76 -4.04 5.40 -2.11
CA LEU A 76 -3.86 5.35 -3.55
C LEU A 76 -3.75 3.90 -3.96
N ILE A 77 -4.65 3.47 -4.85
CA ILE A 77 -4.71 2.09 -5.28
C ILE A 77 -3.82 1.88 -6.51
N LEU A 78 -2.95 0.87 -6.44
CA LEU A 78 -2.22 0.39 -7.60
C LEU A 78 -2.94 -0.85 -8.12
N THR A 79 -3.30 -0.85 -9.40
CA THR A 79 -3.87 -2.02 -10.03
C THR A 79 -2.76 -2.89 -10.57
N ALA A 80 -3.01 -4.19 -10.70
CA ALA A 80 -2.05 -5.08 -11.34
C ALA A 80 -1.88 -4.63 -12.79
N ARG A 81 -0.63 -4.44 -13.19
CA ARG A 81 -0.26 -3.91 -14.49
C ARG A 81 -0.89 -4.65 -15.66
N ASP A 82 -1.00 -5.95 -15.56
CA ASP A 82 -1.49 -6.76 -16.69
C ASP A 82 -2.99 -6.70 -16.84
N ARG A 83 -3.71 -6.50 -15.77
CA ARG A 83 -5.16 -6.48 -15.82
C ARG A 83 -5.70 -5.29 -16.56
N TRP A 84 -4.96 -4.23 -16.56
CA TRP A 84 -5.35 -3.03 -17.27
C TRP A 84 -5.42 -3.28 -18.77
N SER A 85 -4.36 -3.85 -19.32
CA SER A 85 -4.33 -4.15 -20.75
C SER A 85 -5.34 -5.22 -21.12
N ASP A 86 -5.60 -6.16 -20.26
CA ASP A 86 -6.58 -7.22 -20.52
C ASP A 86 -8.00 -6.69 -20.62
N LYS A 87 -8.29 -5.59 -19.98
CA LYS A 87 -9.65 -5.03 -19.98
C LYS A 87 -9.93 -4.16 -21.20
N VAL A 88 -8.93 -3.71 -21.85
CA VAL A 88 -9.07 -2.84 -23.00
C VAL A 88 -9.26 -3.64 -24.26
#